data_19fe2d8b1a8120c80892feea1cdfb119
#
_entry.id   19fe2d8b1a8120c80892feea1cdfb119
#
_cell.length_a   1.000
_cell.length_b   1.000
_cell.length_c   1.000
_cell.angle_alpha   90.00
_cell.angle_beta   90.00
_cell.angle_gamma   90.00
#
_symmetry.space_group_name_H-M   'P 1'
#
loop_
_entity.id
_entity.type
_entity.pdbx_description
1 polymer ?
#
loop_
_entity_poly.entity_id
_entity_poly.type
_entity_poly.pdbx_seq_one_letter_code
_entity_poly.pdbx_strand_id
1 'polypeptide(L)'
;MGLFERYLSVWVALCIAAGVFLGSLVPGVFAFIAALEFARVNLVVAVLIWVMIYPMMIQVDFSSIKDVGKKPKGIVLTLIVNWLIKPFSMAALGWLFFKVFFAGWVDPQSADEYIAGMILLGVAPCTAMVFVWSQLTRGDANYTLVQVSINDVIMIFAFAPLTAFLLGVTDIVVPWETLLLAVVLYVLLPLVAGVITRAKIDSDNSHEKLNGFVQQLKPWSIVGLLATVVLLFGFQAETILSKPQTIVLIAIPLLIQTYGIFAIAYFFALRLKLPHNVAAPACLIGTSNFFELAVAVAISLFGLHSGAALATVVGVLVEVPVMLSLVYFANKTRQWFT
;
A
#
# COMPACT_ATOMS: atom_id res chain seq x y z
N MET A 1 8.11 15.74 -14.30
CA MET A 1 6.99 15.52 -13.38
C MET A 1 5.72 15.92 -14.07
N GLY A 2 4.75 15.00 -14.15
CA GLY A 2 3.42 15.32 -14.64
C GLY A 2 2.63 16.17 -13.63
N LEU A 3 1.61 16.89 -14.11
CA LEU A 3 0.71 17.69 -13.27
C LEU A 3 0.06 16.81 -12.16
N PHE A 4 -0.24 15.56 -12.47
CA PHE A 4 -0.82 14.62 -11.50
C PHE A 4 0.12 14.36 -10.31
N GLU A 5 1.38 14.02 -10.58
CA GLU A 5 2.37 13.72 -9.54
C GLU A 5 2.65 14.93 -8.63
N ARG A 6 2.61 16.13 -9.22
CA ARG A 6 2.84 17.39 -8.50
C ARG A 6 1.71 17.72 -7.51
N TYR A 7 0.47 17.38 -7.86
CA TYR A 7 -0.73 17.68 -7.07
C TYR A 7 -1.45 16.44 -6.56
N LEU A 8 -0.71 15.34 -6.40
CA LEU A 8 -1.27 14.03 -5.99
C LEU A 8 -2.13 14.13 -4.72
N SER A 9 -1.67 14.85 -3.68
CA SER A 9 -2.43 15.03 -2.45
C SER A 9 -3.75 15.73 -2.68
N VAL A 10 -3.77 16.73 -3.57
CA VAL A 10 -4.99 17.48 -3.89
C VAL A 10 -5.97 16.58 -4.62
N TRP A 11 -5.50 15.79 -5.59
CA TRP A 11 -6.34 14.84 -6.31
C TRP A 11 -6.93 13.77 -5.37
N VAL A 12 -6.11 13.20 -4.51
CA VAL A 12 -6.57 12.21 -3.53
C VAL A 12 -7.57 12.84 -2.55
N ALA A 13 -7.28 14.03 -2.01
CA ALA A 13 -8.21 14.72 -1.11
C ALA A 13 -9.55 15.04 -1.78
N LEU A 14 -9.53 15.49 -3.04
CA LEU A 14 -10.76 15.72 -3.81
C LEU A 14 -11.55 14.42 -4.04
N CYS A 15 -10.87 13.32 -4.35
CA CYS A 15 -11.52 12.01 -4.52
C CYS A 15 -12.11 11.48 -3.21
N ILE A 16 -11.43 11.69 -2.08
CA ILE A 16 -11.96 11.38 -0.75
C ILE A 16 -13.24 12.17 -0.49
N ALA A 17 -13.19 13.49 -0.66
CA ALA A 17 -14.36 14.35 -0.48
C ALA A 17 -15.50 13.97 -1.44
N ALA A 18 -15.19 13.71 -2.71
CA ALA A 18 -16.17 13.27 -3.70
C ALA A 18 -16.75 11.90 -3.33
N GLY A 19 -15.95 10.96 -2.87
CA GLY A 19 -16.41 9.64 -2.43
C GLY A 19 -17.38 9.72 -1.28
N VAL A 20 -17.03 10.46 -0.22
CA VAL A 20 -17.90 10.66 0.94
C VAL A 20 -19.18 11.38 0.53
N PHE A 21 -19.08 12.44 -0.28
CA PHE A 21 -20.23 13.18 -0.77
C PHE A 21 -21.17 12.32 -1.62
N LEU A 22 -20.65 11.60 -2.60
CA LEU A 22 -21.44 10.73 -3.46
C LEU A 22 -22.05 9.55 -2.68
N GLY A 23 -21.28 8.95 -1.75
CA GLY A 23 -21.77 7.88 -0.89
C GLY A 23 -22.94 8.30 0.01
N SER A 24 -22.91 9.54 0.48
CA SER A 24 -24.03 10.11 1.27
C SER A 24 -25.21 10.55 0.42
N LEU A 25 -24.97 11.04 -0.82
CA LEU A 25 -26.03 11.54 -1.69
C LEU A 25 -26.80 10.42 -2.40
N VAL A 26 -26.07 9.41 -2.87
CA VAL A 26 -26.65 8.30 -3.66
C VAL A 26 -26.26 6.92 -3.08
N PRO A 27 -26.61 6.62 -1.83
CA PRO A 27 -26.20 5.39 -1.15
C PRO A 27 -26.66 4.12 -1.89
N GLY A 28 -27.78 4.18 -2.61
CA GLY A 28 -28.31 3.06 -3.39
C GLY A 28 -27.36 2.60 -4.52
N VAL A 29 -26.62 3.50 -5.14
CA VAL A 29 -25.64 3.16 -6.18
C VAL A 29 -24.46 2.41 -5.53
N PHE A 30 -23.97 2.87 -4.39
CA PHE A 30 -22.89 2.19 -3.66
C PHE A 30 -23.35 0.85 -3.12
N ALA A 31 -24.58 0.74 -2.62
CA ALA A 31 -25.16 -0.54 -2.20
C ALA A 31 -25.28 -1.53 -3.38
N PHE A 32 -25.68 -1.07 -4.57
CA PHE A 32 -25.71 -1.89 -5.78
C PHE A 32 -24.31 -2.37 -6.15
N ILE A 33 -23.31 -1.47 -6.17
CA ILE A 33 -21.92 -1.84 -6.46
C ILE A 33 -21.38 -2.80 -5.39
N ALA A 34 -21.72 -2.60 -4.12
CA ALA A 34 -21.35 -3.51 -3.02
C ALA A 34 -21.92 -4.91 -3.23
N ALA A 35 -23.15 -5.02 -3.76
CA ALA A 35 -23.82 -6.30 -4.04
C ALA A 35 -23.20 -7.08 -5.22
N LEU A 36 -22.35 -6.44 -6.05
CA LEU A 36 -21.62 -7.10 -7.14
C LEU A 36 -20.42 -7.90 -6.59
N GLU A 37 -20.71 -8.87 -5.76
CA GLU A 37 -19.74 -9.71 -5.07
C GLU A 37 -19.80 -11.15 -5.55
N PHE A 38 -18.62 -11.75 -5.80
CA PHE A 38 -18.48 -13.18 -6.10
C PHE A 38 -17.36 -13.76 -5.22
N ALA A 39 -17.64 -14.83 -4.50
CA ALA A 39 -16.70 -15.51 -3.60
C ALA A 39 -16.01 -14.54 -2.58
N ARG A 40 -16.78 -13.63 -2.00
CA ARG A 40 -16.32 -12.56 -1.09
C ARG A 40 -15.40 -11.52 -1.73
N VAL A 41 -15.34 -11.47 -3.05
CA VAL A 41 -14.57 -10.47 -3.81
C VAL A 41 -15.54 -9.53 -4.51
N ASN A 42 -15.47 -8.24 -4.20
CA ASN A 42 -16.24 -7.24 -4.94
C ASN A 42 -15.63 -7.06 -6.33
N LEU A 43 -16.42 -7.37 -7.37
CA LEU A 43 -15.93 -7.39 -8.75
C LEU A 43 -15.49 -6.02 -9.26
N VAL A 44 -16.19 -4.95 -8.87
CA VAL A 44 -15.84 -3.59 -9.30
C VAL A 44 -14.52 -3.15 -8.68
N VAL A 45 -14.35 -3.37 -7.38
CA VAL A 45 -13.08 -3.11 -6.67
C VAL A 45 -11.95 -3.92 -7.29
N ALA A 46 -12.19 -5.21 -7.56
CA ALA A 46 -11.18 -6.08 -8.18
C ALA A 46 -10.72 -5.56 -9.54
N VAL A 47 -11.65 -5.16 -10.41
CA VAL A 47 -11.33 -4.60 -11.74
C VAL A 47 -10.53 -3.30 -11.60
N LEU A 48 -10.93 -2.38 -10.73
CA LEU A 48 -10.21 -1.13 -10.52
C LEU A 48 -8.78 -1.37 -10.00
N ILE A 49 -8.62 -2.28 -9.05
CA ILE A 49 -7.30 -2.68 -8.54
C ILE A 49 -6.46 -3.29 -9.66
N TRP A 50 -7.02 -4.16 -10.50
CA TRP A 50 -6.31 -4.74 -11.63
C TRP A 50 -5.87 -3.68 -12.65
N VAL A 51 -6.74 -2.75 -13.01
CA VAL A 51 -6.42 -1.62 -13.91
C VAL A 51 -5.25 -0.81 -13.39
N MET A 52 -5.17 -0.65 -12.07
CA MET A 52 -4.11 0.11 -11.41
C MET A 52 -2.80 -0.69 -11.29
N ILE A 53 -2.88 -1.95 -10.83
CA ILE A 53 -1.70 -2.78 -10.52
C ILE A 53 -1.05 -3.32 -11.79
N TYR A 54 -1.81 -3.72 -12.79
CA TYR A 54 -1.30 -4.39 -14.00
C TYR A 54 -0.20 -3.60 -14.72
N PRO A 55 -0.31 -2.28 -14.96
CA PRO A 55 0.78 -1.51 -15.56
C PRO A 55 2.07 -1.49 -14.74
N MET A 56 1.95 -1.67 -13.43
CA MET A 56 3.09 -1.74 -12.53
C MET A 56 3.75 -3.12 -12.59
N MET A 57 2.94 -4.18 -12.63
CA MET A 57 3.44 -5.56 -12.75
C MET A 57 4.18 -5.81 -14.07
N ILE A 58 3.84 -5.11 -15.15
CA ILE A 58 4.60 -5.14 -16.40
C ILE A 58 6.04 -4.60 -16.22
N GLN A 59 6.23 -3.66 -15.30
CA GLN A 59 7.53 -3.05 -15.03
C GLN A 59 8.43 -3.94 -14.17
N VAL A 60 7.89 -4.95 -13.48
CA VAL A 60 8.66 -5.90 -12.68
C VAL A 60 9.67 -6.61 -13.58
N ASP A 61 10.94 -6.51 -13.23
CA ASP A 61 12.05 -7.08 -13.98
C ASP A 61 12.83 -8.11 -13.15
N PHE A 62 12.50 -9.36 -13.37
CA PHE A 62 13.20 -10.45 -12.69
C PHE A 62 14.69 -10.56 -13.08
N SER A 63 15.08 -10.05 -14.25
CA SER A 63 16.49 -10.01 -14.66
C SER A 63 17.28 -9.04 -13.79
N SER A 64 16.64 -7.96 -13.35
CA SER A 64 17.24 -6.94 -12.48
C SER A 64 17.55 -7.46 -11.07
N ILE A 65 16.91 -8.55 -10.64
CA ILE A 65 17.21 -9.20 -9.34
C ILE A 65 18.68 -9.65 -9.29
N LYS A 66 19.30 -9.95 -10.43
CA LYS A 66 20.75 -10.26 -10.50
C LYS A 66 21.61 -9.07 -10.04
N ASP A 67 21.08 -7.85 -10.12
CA ASP A 67 21.75 -6.62 -9.71
C ASP A 67 21.69 -6.34 -8.20
N VAL A 68 21.04 -7.21 -7.42
CA VAL A 68 20.98 -7.16 -5.94
C VAL A 68 22.38 -6.98 -5.33
N GLY A 69 23.39 -7.64 -5.92
CA GLY A 69 24.77 -7.54 -5.48
C GLY A 69 25.42 -6.16 -5.63
N LYS A 70 24.84 -5.24 -6.40
CA LYS A 70 25.42 -3.91 -6.63
C LYS A 70 25.20 -2.96 -5.45
N LYS A 71 24.05 -3.06 -4.73
CA LYS A 71 23.68 -2.20 -3.60
C LYS A 71 23.06 -2.98 -2.43
N PRO A 72 23.76 -4.01 -1.91
CA PRO A 72 23.17 -4.99 -0.99
C PRO A 72 22.71 -4.36 0.32
N LYS A 73 23.44 -3.37 0.86
CA LYS A 73 23.10 -2.73 2.14
C LYS A 73 21.73 -2.05 2.11
N GLY A 74 21.41 -1.34 1.02
CA GLY A 74 20.11 -0.67 0.88
C GLY A 74 18.97 -1.68 0.74
N ILE A 75 19.18 -2.73 -0.04
CA ILE A 75 18.19 -3.79 -0.24
C ILE A 75 17.91 -4.52 1.07
N VAL A 76 18.95 -4.96 1.79
CA VAL A 76 18.81 -5.64 3.08
C VAL A 76 18.09 -4.73 4.09
N LEU A 77 18.45 -3.45 4.16
CA LEU A 77 17.76 -2.49 5.04
C LEU A 77 16.25 -2.46 4.75
N THR A 78 15.87 -2.27 3.48
CA THR A 78 14.45 -2.20 3.11
C THR A 78 13.71 -3.51 3.38
N LEU A 79 14.34 -4.66 3.12
CA LEU A 79 13.74 -5.97 3.40
C LEU A 79 13.52 -6.20 4.89
N ILE A 80 14.50 -5.85 5.74
CA ILE A 80 14.35 -5.95 7.20
C ILE A 80 13.21 -5.03 7.66
N VAL A 81 13.17 -3.80 7.17
CA VAL A 81 12.11 -2.85 7.54
C VAL A 81 10.75 -3.36 7.10
N ASN A 82 10.59 -3.80 5.85
CA ASN A 82 9.30 -4.22 5.30
C ASN A 82 8.76 -5.53 5.90
N TRP A 83 9.63 -6.48 6.19
CA TRP A 83 9.20 -7.84 6.52
C TRP A 83 9.42 -8.24 7.99
N LEU A 84 10.31 -7.53 8.71
CA LEU A 84 10.58 -7.83 10.12
C LEU A 84 10.19 -6.69 11.07
N ILE A 85 10.35 -5.41 10.69
CA ILE A 85 10.06 -4.32 11.63
C ILE A 85 8.62 -3.83 11.46
N LYS A 86 8.24 -3.44 10.24
CA LYS A 86 6.96 -2.79 9.96
C LYS A 86 5.74 -3.64 10.33
N PRO A 87 5.62 -4.92 9.95
CA PRO A 87 4.46 -5.73 10.29
C PRO A 87 4.26 -5.89 11.80
N PHE A 88 5.33 -6.20 12.51
CA PHE A 88 5.27 -6.45 13.95
C PHE A 88 5.02 -5.17 14.75
N SER A 89 5.65 -4.06 14.36
CA SER A 89 5.39 -2.78 15.00
C SER A 89 3.98 -2.26 14.73
N MET A 90 3.43 -2.53 13.54
CA MET A 90 2.04 -2.17 13.20
C MET A 90 1.05 -2.97 14.08
N ALA A 91 1.26 -4.29 14.21
CA ALA A 91 0.46 -5.13 15.08
C ALA A 91 0.55 -4.68 16.55
N ALA A 92 1.77 -4.42 17.03
CA ALA A 92 2.00 -3.97 18.41
C ALA A 92 1.36 -2.60 18.68
N LEU A 93 1.47 -1.64 17.76
CA LEU A 93 0.82 -0.33 17.89
C LEU A 93 -0.71 -0.46 17.83
N GLY A 94 -1.24 -1.25 16.90
CA GLY A 94 -2.67 -1.52 16.82
C GLY A 94 -3.20 -2.09 18.13
N TRP A 95 -2.56 -3.13 18.65
CA TRP A 95 -2.91 -3.73 19.94
C TRP A 95 -2.81 -2.72 21.08
N LEU A 96 -1.67 -2.00 21.20
CA LEU A 96 -1.43 -1.04 22.27
C LEU A 96 -2.49 0.08 22.28
N PHE A 97 -2.80 0.64 21.10
CA PHE A 97 -3.76 1.74 21.04
C PHE A 97 -5.18 1.26 21.28
N PHE A 98 -5.63 0.20 20.62
CA PHE A 98 -7.04 -0.21 20.68
C PHE A 98 -7.39 -1.09 21.88
N LYS A 99 -6.43 -1.87 22.42
CA LYS A 99 -6.69 -2.69 23.61
C LYS A 99 -6.28 -2.04 24.94
N VAL A 100 -5.43 -0.97 24.89
CA VAL A 100 -4.97 -0.31 26.12
C VAL A 100 -5.42 1.15 26.15
N PHE A 101 -4.96 2.00 25.23
CA PHE A 101 -5.22 3.44 25.32
C PHE A 101 -6.64 3.82 24.98
N PHE A 102 -7.26 3.18 24.01
CA PHE A 102 -8.63 3.46 23.53
C PHE A 102 -9.67 2.46 23.99
N ALA A 103 -9.33 1.51 24.88
CA ALA A 103 -10.21 0.44 25.35
C ALA A 103 -11.53 0.93 25.94
N GLY A 104 -11.57 2.15 26.50
CA GLY A 104 -12.81 2.76 27.01
C GLY A 104 -13.63 3.53 25.96
N TRP A 105 -13.09 3.73 24.74
CA TRP A 105 -13.71 4.56 23.71
C TRP A 105 -14.18 3.76 22.49
N VAL A 106 -13.66 2.56 22.33
CA VAL A 106 -13.96 1.68 21.20
C VAL A 106 -14.45 0.35 21.74
N ASP A 107 -15.54 -0.17 21.16
CA ASP A 107 -16.02 -1.50 21.54
C ASP A 107 -15.02 -2.60 21.13
N PRO A 108 -14.97 -3.73 21.85
CA PRO A 108 -13.97 -4.77 21.63
C PRO A 108 -13.96 -5.34 20.20
N GLN A 109 -15.13 -5.52 19.57
CA GLN A 109 -15.23 -6.06 18.22
C GLN A 109 -14.66 -5.08 17.19
N SER A 110 -15.06 -3.81 17.26
CA SER A 110 -14.50 -2.76 16.39
C SER A 110 -12.98 -2.61 16.59
N ALA A 111 -12.49 -2.72 17.83
CA ALA A 111 -11.07 -2.68 18.13
C ALA A 111 -10.32 -3.81 17.41
N ASP A 112 -10.82 -5.04 17.41
CA ASP A 112 -10.22 -6.17 16.71
C ASP A 112 -10.20 -5.96 15.19
N GLU A 113 -11.29 -5.45 14.64
CA GLU A 113 -11.36 -5.12 13.21
C GLU A 113 -10.36 -4.01 12.81
N TYR A 114 -10.20 -2.96 13.64
CA TYR A 114 -9.21 -1.91 13.36
C TYR A 114 -7.78 -2.44 13.43
N ILE A 115 -7.47 -3.28 14.42
CA ILE A 115 -6.18 -3.96 14.53
C ILE A 115 -5.92 -4.81 13.29
N ALA A 116 -6.93 -5.57 12.83
CA ALA A 116 -6.82 -6.39 11.65
C ALA A 116 -6.49 -5.56 10.39
N GLY A 117 -7.21 -4.45 10.18
CA GLY A 117 -6.95 -3.54 9.06
C GLY A 117 -5.55 -2.92 9.11
N MET A 118 -5.07 -2.54 10.30
CA MET A 118 -3.71 -2.05 10.50
C MET A 118 -2.66 -3.14 10.18
N ILE A 119 -2.87 -4.37 10.64
CA ILE A 119 -1.97 -5.50 10.33
C ILE A 119 -1.89 -5.72 8.82
N LEU A 120 -3.04 -5.74 8.13
CA LEU A 120 -3.08 -5.89 6.68
C LEU A 120 -2.28 -4.80 5.94
N LEU A 121 -2.37 -3.53 6.40
CA LEU A 121 -1.54 -2.44 5.88
C LEU A 121 -0.05 -2.69 6.15
N GLY A 122 0.30 -3.09 7.36
CA GLY A 122 1.68 -3.28 7.78
C GLY A 122 2.40 -4.43 7.08
N VAL A 123 1.67 -5.49 6.70
CA VAL A 123 2.23 -6.68 6.03
C VAL A 123 2.39 -6.48 4.53
N ALA A 124 1.69 -5.51 3.93
CA ALA A 124 1.73 -5.26 2.49
C ALA A 124 2.74 -4.14 2.13
N PRO A 125 3.96 -4.45 1.64
CA PRO A 125 4.88 -3.43 1.15
C PRO A 125 4.35 -2.79 -0.13
N CYS A 126 4.50 -1.47 -0.25
CA CYS A 126 4.03 -0.74 -1.43
C CYS A 126 4.85 -1.10 -2.69
N THR A 127 4.16 -1.29 -3.80
CA THR A 127 4.75 -1.53 -5.12
C THR A 127 4.45 -0.41 -6.11
N ALA A 128 3.36 0.32 -5.87
CA ALA A 128 2.80 1.31 -6.77
C ALA A 128 3.43 2.69 -6.62
N MET A 129 3.25 3.28 -5.46
CA MET A 129 3.62 4.67 -5.19
C MET A 129 5.13 4.86 -4.98
N VAL A 130 5.87 3.78 -4.76
CA VAL A 130 7.31 3.84 -4.48
C VAL A 130 8.13 4.46 -5.60
N PHE A 131 7.71 4.29 -6.87
CA PHE A 131 8.35 4.94 -8.00
C PHE A 131 8.16 6.47 -7.95
N VAL A 132 6.99 6.94 -7.52
CA VAL A 132 6.71 8.37 -7.33
C VAL A 132 7.59 8.92 -6.21
N TRP A 133 7.65 8.25 -5.06
CA TRP A 133 8.49 8.66 -3.94
C TRP A 133 9.98 8.69 -4.30
N SER A 134 10.43 7.68 -5.04
CA SER A 134 11.81 7.61 -5.54
C SER A 134 12.13 8.77 -6.51
N GLN A 135 11.25 9.05 -7.47
CA GLN A 135 11.43 10.17 -8.41
C GLN A 135 11.46 11.52 -7.69
N LEU A 136 10.58 11.73 -6.71
CA LEU A 136 10.50 12.96 -5.91
C LEU A 136 11.77 13.23 -5.10
N THR A 137 12.49 12.17 -4.71
CA THR A 137 13.76 12.28 -3.96
C THR A 137 15.00 12.15 -4.86
N ARG A 138 14.83 12.12 -6.18
CA ARG A 138 15.90 11.85 -7.15
C ARG A 138 16.63 10.54 -6.84
N GLY A 139 15.84 9.54 -6.49
CA GLY A 139 16.32 8.18 -6.20
C GLY A 139 16.83 7.47 -7.44
N ASP A 140 17.60 6.43 -7.20
CA ASP A 140 18.07 5.53 -8.25
C ASP A 140 16.91 4.66 -8.74
N ALA A 141 16.50 4.85 -10.00
CA ALA A 141 15.38 4.14 -10.59
C ALA A 141 15.64 2.63 -10.70
N ASN A 142 16.89 2.25 -10.96
CA ASN A 142 17.26 0.84 -11.06
C ASN A 142 17.20 0.16 -9.69
N TYR A 143 17.72 0.83 -8.65
CA TYR A 143 17.58 0.35 -7.27
C TYR A 143 16.11 0.17 -6.88
N THR A 144 15.26 1.15 -7.21
CA THR A 144 13.83 1.11 -6.90
C THR A 144 13.15 -0.07 -7.59
N LEU A 145 13.46 -0.29 -8.87
CA LEU A 145 12.92 -1.41 -9.64
C LEU A 145 13.33 -2.78 -9.05
N VAL A 146 14.62 -2.93 -8.73
CA VAL A 146 15.13 -4.16 -8.08
C VAL A 146 14.41 -4.41 -6.76
N GLN A 147 14.28 -3.37 -5.93
CA GLN A 147 13.65 -3.48 -4.62
C GLN A 147 12.17 -3.86 -4.71
N VAL A 148 11.43 -3.26 -5.62
CA VAL A 148 10.01 -3.59 -5.88
C VAL A 148 9.89 -5.04 -6.34
N SER A 149 10.67 -5.43 -7.34
CA SER A 149 10.65 -6.82 -7.86
C SER A 149 10.92 -7.87 -6.79
N ILE A 150 11.86 -7.60 -5.87
CA ILE A 150 12.15 -8.51 -4.76
C ILE A 150 10.98 -8.55 -3.77
N ASN A 151 10.41 -7.38 -3.41
CA ASN A 151 9.27 -7.31 -2.50
C ASN A 151 8.06 -8.06 -3.06
N ASP A 152 7.77 -7.94 -4.36
CA ASP A 152 6.66 -8.63 -5.02
C ASP A 152 6.83 -10.14 -4.99
N VAL A 153 8.05 -10.64 -5.23
CA VAL A 153 8.36 -12.07 -5.11
C VAL A 153 8.18 -12.56 -3.68
N ILE A 154 8.72 -11.85 -2.69
CA ILE A 154 8.57 -12.22 -1.28
C ILE A 154 7.10 -12.18 -0.87
N MET A 155 6.34 -11.19 -1.32
CA MET A 155 4.92 -11.01 -0.99
C MET A 155 4.07 -12.22 -1.36
N ILE A 156 4.35 -12.88 -2.50
CA ILE A 156 3.65 -14.10 -2.92
C ILE A 156 3.70 -15.19 -1.84
N PHE A 157 4.83 -15.32 -1.18
CA PHE A 157 5.07 -16.39 -0.20
C PHE A 157 4.86 -15.94 1.25
N ALA A 158 5.15 -14.70 1.57
CA ALA A 158 5.22 -14.21 2.94
C ALA A 158 3.93 -13.49 3.39
N PHE A 159 3.15 -12.89 2.48
CA PHE A 159 1.99 -12.09 2.87
C PHE A 159 0.96 -12.90 3.64
N ALA A 160 0.50 -14.02 3.09
CA ALA A 160 -0.55 -14.82 3.75
C ALA A 160 -0.09 -15.45 5.07
N PRO A 161 1.10 -16.11 5.15
CA PRO A 161 1.58 -16.64 6.42
C PRO A 161 1.80 -15.59 7.49
N LEU A 162 2.40 -14.45 7.13
CA LEU A 162 2.69 -13.39 8.09
C LEU A 162 1.42 -12.70 8.58
N THR A 163 0.46 -12.47 7.67
CA THR A 163 -0.87 -11.94 8.02
C THR A 163 -1.60 -12.87 8.98
N ALA A 164 -1.69 -14.16 8.66
CA ALA A 164 -2.36 -15.13 9.51
C ALA A 164 -1.68 -15.27 10.87
N PHE A 165 -0.35 -15.26 10.92
CA PHE A 165 0.40 -15.29 12.16
C PHE A 165 0.09 -14.07 13.03
N LEU A 166 0.18 -12.84 12.49
CA LEU A 166 -0.04 -11.63 13.27
C LEU A 166 -1.50 -11.46 13.70
N LEU A 167 -2.46 -11.82 12.86
CA LEU A 167 -3.87 -11.84 13.22
C LEU A 167 -4.13 -12.90 14.31
N GLY A 168 -3.54 -14.09 14.20
CA GLY A 168 -3.65 -15.14 15.22
C GLY A 168 -3.06 -14.74 16.57
N VAL A 169 -1.93 -14.00 16.59
CA VAL A 169 -1.34 -13.47 17.83
C VAL A 169 -2.24 -12.43 18.51
N THR A 170 -3.08 -11.76 17.74
CA THR A 170 -4.07 -10.80 18.25
C THR A 170 -5.46 -11.40 18.45
N ASP A 171 -5.57 -12.74 18.52
CA ASP A 171 -6.80 -13.53 18.69
C ASP A 171 -7.84 -13.36 17.56
N ILE A 172 -7.39 -12.89 16.38
CA ILE A 172 -8.25 -12.72 15.20
C ILE A 172 -8.09 -13.93 14.27
N VAL A 173 -9.13 -14.75 14.18
CA VAL A 173 -9.13 -15.93 13.31
C VAL A 173 -9.57 -15.56 11.91
N VAL A 174 -8.77 -15.88 10.92
CA VAL A 174 -9.09 -15.65 9.49
C VAL A 174 -8.98 -16.94 8.68
N PRO A 175 -9.85 -17.13 7.67
CA PRO A 175 -9.78 -18.27 6.79
C PRO A 175 -8.53 -18.22 5.90
N TRP A 176 -7.68 -19.23 5.97
CA TRP A 176 -6.48 -19.36 5.12
C TRP A 176 -6.80 -19.34 3.64
N GLU A 177 -7.90 -19.97 3.26
CA GLU A 177 -8.36 -20.05 1.87
C GLU A 177 -8.60 -18.66 1.28
N THR A 178 -9.22 -17.77 2.06
CA THR A 178 -9.48 -16.39 1.61
C THR A 178 -8.18 -15.59 1.48
N LEU A 179 -7.22 -15.76 2.39
CA LEU A 179 -5.91 -15.12 2.29
C LEU A 179 -5.14 -15.58 1.05
N LEU A 180 -5.10 -16.90 0.81
CA LEU A 180 -4.44 -17.44 -0.37
C LEU A 180 -5.13 -17.00 -1.65
N LEU A 181 -6.48 -17.00 -1.69
CA LEU A 181 -7.22 -16.51 -2.84
C LEU A 181 -6.92 -15.04 -3.12
N ALA A 182 -6.85 -14.21 -2.10
CA ALA A 182 -6.50 -12.80 -2.24
C ALA A 182 -5.08 -12.62 -2.81
N VAL A 183 -4.09 -13.37 -2.35
CA VAL A 183 -2.73 -13.35 -2.92
C VAL A 183 -2.74 -13.79 -4.38
N VAL A 184 -3.47 -14.83 -4.72
CA VAL A 184 -3.58 -15.29 -6.10
C VAL A 184 -4.22 -14.22 -6.98
N LEU A 185 -5.35 -13.66 -6.56
CA LEU A 185 -6.12 -12.71 -7.36
C LEU A 185 -5.43 -11.34 -7.51
N TYR A 186 -4.85 -10.82 -6.44
CA TYR A 186 -4.36 -9.44 -6.41
C TYR A 186 -2.85 -9.30 -6.56
N VAL A 187 -2.08 -10.39 -6.42
CA VAL A 187 -0.63 -10.38 -6.57
C VAL A 187 -0.18 -11.29 -7.69
N LEU A 188 -0.46 -12.60 -7.58
CA LEU A 188 0.11 -13.60 -8.49
C LEU A 188 -0.43 -13.45 -9.92
N LEU A 189 -1.74 -13.36 -10.11
CA LEU A 189 -2.33 -13.25 -11.44
C LEU A 189 -1.92 -11.96 -12.17
N PRO A 190 -1.99 -10.75 -11.56
CA PRO A 190 -1.49 -9.53 -12.20
C PRO A 190 0.00 -9.62 -12.53
N LEU A 191 0.81 -10.21 -11.66
CA LEU A 191 2.24 -10.38 -11.88
C LEU A 191 2.51 -11.32 -13.06
N VAL A 192 1.86 -12.49 -13.12
CA VAL A 192 1.99 -13.43 -14.24
C VAL A 192 1.55 -12.77 -15.55
N ALA A 193 0.41 -12.06 -15.54
CA ALA A 193 -0.05 -11.31 -16.71
C ALA A 193 0.97 -10.24 -17.14
N GLY A 194 1.53 -9.50 -16.19
CA GLY A 194 2.57 -8.49 -16.43
C GLY A 194 3.83 -9.10 -17.04
N VAL A 195 4.32 -10.21 -16.49
CA VAL A 195 5.51 -10.92 -16.98
C VAL A 195 5.30 -11.45 -18.39
N ILE A 196 4.15 -12.07 -18.67
CA ILE A 196 3.81 -12.57 -20.01
C ILE A 196 3.75 -11.42 -21.02
N THR A 197 3.13 -10.30 -20.63
CA THR A 197 3.03 -9.12 -21.50
C THR A 197 4.40 -8.53 -21.76
N ARG A 198 5.23 -8.39 -20.73
CA ARG A 198 6.61 -7.93 -20.86
C ARG A 198 7.40 -8.83 -21.80
N ALA A 199 7.37 -10.14 -21.60
CA ALA A 199 8.09 -11.10 -22.44
C ALA A 199 7.68 -11.03 -23.92
N LYS A 200 6.40 -10.76 -24.22
CA LYS A 200 5.90 -10.60 -25.60
C LYS A 200 6.32 -9.28 -26.24
N ILE A 201 6.38 -8.18 -25.46
CA ILE A 201 6.70 -6.86 -26.00
C ILE A 201 8.21 -6.67 -26.11
N ASP A 202 8.98 -7.23 -25.17
CA ASP A 202 10.43 -7.09 -25.09
C ASP A 202 11.20 -8.18 -25.89
N SER A 203 10.48 -8.99 -26.67
CA SER A 203 11.06 -10.07 -27.48
C SER A 203 12.18 -9.64 -28.42
N ASP A 204 12.19 -8.38 -28.84
CA ASP A 204 13.17 -7.79 -29.76
C ASP A 204 14.25 -6.95 -29.03
N ASN A 205 14.43 -7.08 -27.71
CA ASN A 205 15.28 -6.21 -26.88
C ASN A 205 14.95 -4.71 -27.01
N SER A 206 13.72 -4.38 -27.38
CA SER A 206 13.33 -2.97 -27.57
C SER A 206 12.61 -2.48 -26.32
N HIS A 207 13.38 -2.12 -25.29
CA HIS A 207 12.89 -1.42 -24.07
C HIS A 207 12.03 -0.18 -24.42
N GLU A 208 12.18 0.37 -25.60
CA GLU A 208 11.41 1.52 -26.07
C GLU A 208 9.94 1.17 -26.30
N LYS A 209 9.63 0.00 -26.89
CA LYS A 209 8.25 -0.47 -27.08
C LYS A 209 7.56 -0.74 -25.75
N LEU A 210 8.29 -1.36 -24.81
CA LEU A 210 7.79 -1.62 -23.46
C LEU A 210 7.48 -0.32 -22.72
N ASN A 211 8.39 0.64 -22.74
CA ASN A 211 8.20 1.95 -22.12
C ASN A 211 7.03 2.71 -22.77
N GLY A 212 6.91 2.66 -24.09
CA GLY A 212 5.78 3.25 -24.81
C GLY A 212 4.43 2.65 -24.38
N PHE A 213 4.36 1.32 -24.24
CA PHE A 213 3.16 0.63 -23.78
C PHE A 213 2.80 0.98 -22.32
N VAL A 214 3.78 0.98 -21.42
CA VAL A 214 3.57 1.38 -20.04
C VAL A 214 3.11 2.84 -19.93
N GLN A 215 3.65 3.74 -20.75
CA GLN A 215 3.21 5.15 -20.79
C GLN A 215 1.75 5.29 -21.27
N GLN A 216 1.30 4.47 -22.19
CA GLN A 216 -0.11 4.46 -22.62
C GLN A 216 -1.05 3.94 -21.53
N LEU A 217 -0.59 3.01 -20.69
CA LEU A 217 -1.37 2.48 -19.56
C LEU A 217 -1.36 3.38 -18.33
N LYS A 218 -0.37 4.28 -18.18
CA LYS A 218 -0.24 5.16 -17.02
C LYS A 218 -1.52 5.98 -16.70
N PRO A 219 -2.22 6.60 -17.67
CA PRO A 219 -3.48 7.31 -17.37
C PRO A 219 -4.56 6.40 -16.79
N TRP A 220 -4.66 5.17 -17.27
CA TRP A 220 -5.63 4.18 -16.76
C TRP A 220 -5.31 3.75 -15.33
N SER A 221 -4.04 3.58 -15.01
CA SER A 221 -3.59 3.32 -13.63
C SER A 221 -3.99 4.46 -12.70
N ILE A 222 -3.84 5.71 -13.13
CA ILE A 222 -4.26 6.90 -12.37
C ILE A 222 -5.78 6.92 -12.19
N VAL A 223 -6.53 6.68 -13.24
CA VAL A 223 -8.01 6.60 -13.18
C VAL A 223 -8.43 5.47 -12.24
N GLY A 224 -7.81 4.29 -12.35
CA GLY A 224 -8.07 3.17 -11.44
C GLY A 224 -7.84 3.55 -9.97
N LEU A 225 -6.72 4.21 -9.68
CA LEU A 225 -6.40 4.69 -8.33
C LEU A 225 -7.47 5.67 -7.81
N LEU A 226 -7.77 6.72 -8.56
CA LEU A 226 -8.72 7.75 -8.13
C LEU A 226 -10.14 7.20 -8.00
N ALA A 227 -10.58 6.35 -8.95
CA ALA A 227 -11.87 5.69 -8.88
C ALA A 227 -11.97 4.73 -7.67
N THR A 228 -10.91 3.98 -7.38
CA THR A 228 -10.84 3.12 -6.18
C THR A 228 -10.98 3.96 -4.91
N VAL A 229 -10.27 5.08 -4.80
CA VAL A 229 -10.39 5.98 -3.65
C VAL A 229 -11.83 6.51 -3.51
N VAL A 230 -12.43 7.01 -4.59
CA VAL A 230 -13.83 7.48 -4.55
C VAL A 230 -14.78 6.37 -4.10
N LEU A 231 -14.62 5.16 -4.65
CA LEU A 231 -15.49 4.04 -4.34
C LEU A 231 -15.37 3.60 -2.88
N LEU A 232 -14.13 3.46 -2.39
CA LEU A 232 -13.87 3.01 -1.02
C LEU A 232 -14.37 4.01 0.03
N PHE A 233 -14.15 5.30 -0.20
CA PHE A 233 -14.66 6.35 0.69
C PHE A 233 -16.17 6.49 0.56
N GLY A 234 -16.75 6.22 -0.61
CA GLY A 234 -18.19 6.17 -0.81
C GLY A 234 -18.86 5.04 -0.03
N PHE A 235 -18.27 3.85 -0.01
CA PHE A 235 -18.76 2.73 0.80
C PHE A 235 -18.72 3.00 2.30
N GLN A 236 -17.77 3.80 2.77
CA GLN A 236 -17.58 4.15 4.18
C GLN A 236 -18.21 5.50 4.56
N ALA A 237 -18.92 6.15 3.64
CA ALA A 237 -19.42 7.53 3.82
C ALA A 237 -20.27 7.69 5.08
N GLU A 238 -21.19 6.76 5.33
CA GLU A 238 -22.05 6.78 6.52
C GLU A 238 -21.22 6.67 7.80
N THR A 239 -20.27 5.75 7.86
CA THR A 239 -19.39 5.57 9.03
C THR A 239 -18.51 6.80 9.25
N ILE A 240 -17.97 7.38 8.18
CA ILE A 240 -17.11 8.56 8.23
C ILE A 240 -17.87 9.76 8.77
N LEU A 241 -19.10 9.98 8.32
CA LEU A 241 -19.93 11.11 8.74
C LEU A 241 -20.54 10.93 10.14
N SER A 242 -20.93 9.70 10.48
CA SER A 242 -21.57 9.40 11.78
C SER A 242 -20.57 9.25 12.93
N LYS A 243 -19.34 8.78 12.63
CA LYS A 243 -18.30 8.49 13.63
C LYS A 243 -16.95 9.11 13.27
N PRO A 244 -16.84 10.43 13.11
CA PRO A 244 -15.57 11.07 12.71
C PRO A 244 -14.45 10.87 13.72
N GLN A 245 -14.77 10.65 15.01
CA GLN A 245 -13.81 10.33 16.06
C GLN A 245 -13.04 9.03 15.77
N THR A 246 -13.70 8.02 15.20
CA THR A 246 -13.09 6.74 14.84
C THR A 246 -11.95 6.92 13.85
N ILE A 247 -12.09 7.83 12.87
CA ILE A 247 -11.04 8.12 11.90
C ILE A 247 -9.81 8.67 12.59
N VAL A 248 -10.00 9.60 13.53
CA VAL A 248 -8.91 10.18 14.31
C VAL A 248 -8.21 9.11 15.16
N LEU A 249 -8.98 8.24 15.81
CA LEU A 249 -8.43 7.16 16.62
C LEU A 249 -7.59 6.17 15.79
N ILE A 250 -8.03 5.84 14.58
CA ILE A 250 -7.28 4.98 13.66
C ILE A 250 -6.07 5.73 13.11
N ALA A 251 -6.19 7.00 12.79
CA ALA A 251 -5.11 7.79 12.20
C ALA A 251 -3.91 7.97 13.15
N ILE A 252 -4.13 8.09 14.47
CA ILE A 252 -3.05 8.30 15.45
C ILE A 252 -1.98 7.20 15.40
N PRO A 253 -2.30 5.90 15.60
CA PRO A 253 -1.30 4.84 15.54
C PRO A 253 -0.68 4.71 14.15
N LEU A 254 -1.43 4.96 13.06
CA LEU A 254 -0.90 4.94 11.69
C LEU A 254 0.12 6.06 11.46
N LEU A 255 -0.13 7.27 11.97
CA LEU A 255 0.83 8.38 11.92
C LEU A 255 2.13 8.03 12.66
N ILE A 256 2.00 7.51 13.89
CA ILE A 256 3.15 7.09 14.70
C ILE A 256 3.94 6.00 13.98
N GLN A 257 3.24 5.01 13.41
CA GLN A 257 3.86 3.94 12.65
C GLN A 257 4.65 4.49 11.46
N THR A 258 4.04 5.31 10.62
CA THR A 258 4.65 5.80 9.39
C THR A 258 5.89 6.65 9.67
N TYR A 259 5.80 7.63 10.58
CA TYR A 259 6.96 8.42 10.98
C TYR A 259 8.01 7.60 11.71
N GLY A 260 7.59 6.66 12.58
CA GLY A 260 8.49 5.79 13.33
C GLY A 260 9.31 4.86 12.44
N ILE A 261 8.67 4.20 11.48
CA ILE A 261 9.36 3.32 10.53
C ILE A 261 10.33 4.12 9.66
N PHE A 262 9.91 5.28 9.17
CA PHE A 262 10.82 6.14 8.41
C PHE A 262 12.04 6.54 9.25
N ALA A 263 11.83 6.97 10.50
CA ALA A 263 12.92 7.38 11.39
C ALA A 263 13.90 6.23 11.64
N ILE A 264 13.41 5.01 11.89
CA ILE A 264 14.23 3.80 12.06
C ILE A 264 15.02 3.53 10.78
N ALA A 265 14.36 3.46 9.63
CA ALA A 265 15.01 3.19 8.35
C ALA A 265 16.07 4.26 8.03
N TYR A 266 15.72 5.53 8.25
CA TYR A 266 16.61 6.67 7.98
C TYR A 266 17.85 6.68 8.87
N PHE A 267 17.68 6.38 10.17
CA PHE A 267 18.78 6.23 11.10
C PHE A 267 19.76 5.13 10.66
N PHE A 268 19.24 3.95 10.29
CA PHE A 268 20.09 2.86 9.82
C PHE A 268 20.72 3.17 8.46
N ALA A 269 20.02 3.86 7.55
CA ALA A 269 20.59 4.29 6.27
C ALA A 269 21.80 5.22 6.47
N LEU A 270 21.73 6.15 7.42
CA LEU A 270 22.86 7.01 7.82
C LEU A 270 24.00 6.19 8.42
N ARG A 271 23.70 5.24 9.32
CA ARG A 271 24.73 4.39 9.95
C ARG A 271 25.44 3.49 8.95
N LEU A 272 24.72 2.99 7.96
CA LEU A 272 25.26 2.17 6.86
C LEU A 272 26.00 3.00 5.80
N LYS A 273 26.01 4.33 5.92
CA LYS A 273 26.62 5.28 4.97
C LYS A 273 26.11 5.05 3.54
N LEU A 274 24.79 4.91 3.39
CA LEU A 274 24.20 4.76 2.07
C LEU A 274 24.23 6.12 1.33
N PRO A 275 24.49 6.17 0.03
CA PRO A 275 24.32 7.39 -0.74
C PRO A 275 22.84 7.79 -0.79
N HIS A 276 22.55 9.10 -0.81
CA HIS A 276 21.18 9.63 -0.74
C HIS A 276 20.23 9.03 -1.78
N ASN A 277 20.69 8.81 -3.01
CA ASN A 277 19.88 8.24 -4.09
C ASN A 277 19.48 6.79 -3.89
N VAL A 278 20.08 6.11 -2.91
CA VAL A 278 19.68 4.76 -2.43
C VAL A 278 18.96 4.87 -1.09
N ALA A 279 19.46 5.69 -0.17
CA ALA A 279 18.93 5.83 1.17
C ALA A 279 17.49 6.35 1.18
N ALA A 280 17.20 7.42 0.43
CA ALA A 280 15.87 8.00 0.38
C ALA A 280 14.82 7.02 -0.18
N PRO A 281 15.02 6.37 -1.36
CA PRO A 281 14.12 5.32 -1.80
C PRO A 281 14.00 4.17 -0.81
N ALA A 282 15.11 3.67 -0.25
CA ALA A 282 15.10 2.57 0.71
C ALA A 282 14.18 2.87 1.91
N CYS A 283 14.29 4.06 2.49
CA CYS A 283 13.47 4.47 3.63
C CYS A 283 12.00 4.66 3.25
N LEU A 284 11.73 5.28 2.10
CA LEU A 284 10.36 5.55 1.66
C LEU A 284 9.63 4.27 1.22
N ILE A 285 10.32 3.34 0.54
CA ILE A 285 9.79 2.01 0.21
C ILE A 285 9.48 1.22 1.50
N GLY A 286 10.40 1.26 2.47
CA GLY A 286 10.21 0.61 3.77
C GLY A 286 9.03 1.16 4.57
N THR A 287 8.66 2.41 4.33
CA THR A 287 7.62 3.12 5.08
C THR A 287 6.24 2.98 4.42
N SER A 288 6.17 3.03 3.10
CA SER A 288 4.93 3.01 2.33
C SER A 288 4.23 1.65 2.37
N ASN A 289 2.91 1.65 2.31
CA ASN A 289 2.07 0.45 2.34
C ASN A 289 1.41 0.21 0.98
N PHE A 290 1.12 -1.05 0.68
CA PHE A 290 0.31 -1.43 -0.46
C PHE A 290 -1.16 -1.46 -0.03
N PHE A 291 -1.75 -0.27 0.13
CA PHE A 291 -3.09 -0.12 0.67
C PHE A 291 -4.16 -0.79 -0.20
N GLU A 292 -3.95 -0.86 -1.50
CA GLU A 292 -4.88 -1.48 -2.45
C GLU A 292 -5.06 -2.98 -2.16
N LEU A 293 -3.96 -3.69 -1.93
CA LEU A 293 -4.00 -5.08 -1.51
C LEU A 293 -4.63 -5.20 -0.12
N ALA A 294 -4.21 -4.36 0.82
CA ALA A 294 -4.72 -4.38 2.19
C ALA A 294 -6.24 -4.18 2.23
N VAL A 295 -6.77 -3.21 1.48
CA VAL A 295 -8.22 -2.95 1.37
C VAL A 295 -8.95 -4.14 0.74
N ALA A 296 -8.43 -4.68 -0.38
CA ALA A 296 -9.04 -5.81 -1.06
C ALA A 296 -9.15 -7.04 -0.13
N VAL A 297 -8.09 -7.31 0.61
CA VAL A 297 -8.05 -8.42 1.59
C VAL A 297 -8.96 -8.13 2.78
N ALA A 298 -8.97 -6.90 3.30
CA ALA A 298 -9.87 -6.49 4.39
C ALA A 298 -11.33 -6.69 4.01
N ILE A 299 -11.73 -6.26 2.82
CA ILE A 299 -13.10 -6.46 2.31
C ILE A 299 -13.42 -7.95 2.17
N SER A 300 -12.50 -8.73 1.62
CA SER A 300 -12.70 -10.17 1.39
C SER A 300 -12.80 -10.99 2.70
N LEU A 301 -12.07 -10.58 3.74
CA LEU A 301 -12.04 -11.27 5.03
C LEU A 301 -13.18 -10.84 5.96
N PHE A 302 -13.41 -9.54 6.06
CA PHE A 302 -14.24 -8.92 7.08
C PHE A 302 -15.50 -8.25 6.51
N GLY A 303 -15.58 -8.11 5.20
CA GLY A 303 -16.68 -7.43 4.52
C GLY A 303 -16.43 -5.94 4.28
N LEU A 304 -17.22 -5.40 3.36
CA LEU A 304 -17.07 -4.04 2.85
C LEU A 304 -17.26 -2.94 3.90
N HIS A 305 -18.18 -3.16 4.85
CA HIS A 305 -18.52 -2.19 5.90
C HIS A 305 -17.79 -2.44 7.23
N SER A 306 -16.79 -3.33 7.22
CA SER A 306 -16.02 -3.68 8.41
C SER A 306 -15.11 -2.56 8.88
N GLY A 307 -14.79 -2.55 10.16
CA GLY A 307 -13.76 -1.68 10.72
C GLY A 307 -12.38 -1.95 10.13
N ALA A 308 -12.10 -3.19 9.68
CA ALA A 308 -10.85 -3.52 9.00
C ALA A 308 -10.74 -2.80 7.65
N ALA A 309 -11.82 -2.81 6.84
CA ALA A 309 -11.86 -2.03 5.60
C ALA A 309 -11.73 -0.52 5.88
N LEU A 310 -12.42 -0.01 6.92
CA LEU A 310 -12.30 1.39 7.33
C LEU A 310 -10.86 1.75 7.71
N ALA A 311 -10.19 0.92 8.50
CA ALA A 311 -8.81 1.18 8.93
C ALA A 311 -7.84 1.24 7.74
N THR A 312 -8.02 0.37 6.74
CA THR A 312 -7.20 0.42 5.52
C THR A 312 -7.47 1.68 4.69
N VAL A 313 -8.72 2.14 4.62
CA VAL A 313 -9.10 3.40 3.94
C VAL A 313 -8.52 4.63 4.67
N VAL A 314 -8.57 4.65 6.00
CA VAL A 314 -7.91 5.70 6.80
C VAL A 314 -6.39 5.67 6.59
N GLY A 315 -5.80 4.49 6.34
CA GLY A 315 -4.40 4.35 5.94
C GLY A 315 -4.06 5.19 4.71
N VAL A 316 -4.90 5.19 3.68
CA VAL A 316 -4.72 6.03 2.48
C VAL A 316 -4.74 7.52 2.81
N LEU A 317 -5.70 7.92 3.66
CA LEU A 317 -5.84 9.32 4.09
C LEU A 317 -4.57 9.83 4.79
N VAL A 318 -3.98 8.98 5.63
CA VAL A 318 -2.78 9.31 6.42
C VAL A 318 -1.53 9.24 5.55
N GLU A 319 -1.39 8.20 4.75
CA GLU A 319 -0.15 7.87 4.05
C GLU A 319 0.28 8.97 3.08
N VAL A 320 -0.60 9.43 2.21
CA VAL A 320 -0.22 10.38 1.15
C VAL A 320 0.35 11.70 1.70
N PRO A 321 -0.29 12.40 2.66
CA PRO A 321 0.27 13.63 3.24
C PRO A 321 1.58 13.38 4.00
N VAL A 322 1.64 12.29 4.76
CA VAL A 322 2.82 11.94 5.56
C VAL A 322 4.00 11.63 4.64
N MET A 323 3.81 10.79 3.62
CA MET A 323 4.87 10.45 2.68
C MET A 323 5.43 11.68 1.96
N LEU A 324 4.59 12.65 1.59
CA LEU A 324 5.08 13.91 1.01
C LEU A 324 5.90 14.73 2.00
N SER A 325 5.52 14.74 3.28
CA SER A 325 6.31 15.38 4.34
C SER A 325 7.68 14.71 4.51
N LEU A 326 7.71 13.38 4.41
CA LEU A 326 8.94 12.58 4.49
C LEU A 326 9.82 12.77 3.24
N VAL A 327 9.24 12.88 2.07
CA VAL A 327 9.95 13.26 0.83
C VAL A 327 10.60 14.63 0.98
N TYR A 328 9.85 15.61 1.50
CA TYR A 328 10.40 16.94 1.77
C TYR A 328 11.56 16.88 2.77
N PHE A 329 11.40 16.14 3.86
CA PHE A 329 12.45 15.94 4.85
C PHE A 329 13.69 15.28 4.24
N ALA A 330 13.53 14.19 3.49
CA ALA A 330 14.63 13.49 2.83
C ALA A 330 15.41 14.40 1.86
N ASN A 331 14.71 15.23 1.10
CA ASN A 331 15.33 16.19 0.20
C ASN A 331 16.09 17.30 0.95
N LYS A 332 15.53 17.82 2.05
CA LYS A 332 16.15 18.86 2.87
C LYS A 332 17.42 18.37 3.59
N THR A 333 17.45 17.09 3.96
CA THR A 333 18.57 16.48 4.70
C THR A 333 19.52 15.70 3.79
N ARG A 334 19.43 15.91 2.47
CA ARG A 334 20.27 15.22 1.48
C ARG A 334 21.77 15.29 1.79
N GLN A 335 22.24 16.42 2.33
CA GLN A 335 23.62 16.63 2.70
C GLN A 335 24.13 15.76 3.87
N TRP A 336 23.24 15.07 4.57
CA TRP A 336 23.62 14.11 5.63
C TRP A 336 24.14 12.79 5.06
N PHE A 337 23.86 12.55 3.77
CA PHE A 337 24.31 11.37 3.04
C PHE A 337 25.44 11.78 2.10
N THR A 338 26.60 11.27 2.34
CA THR A 338 27.84 11.55 1.56
C THR A 338 27.96 10.60 0.38
#